data_d19a33a76f1a4a43883cdd1b828f6fe0
#
_entry.id   d19a33a76f1a4a43883cdd1b828f6fe0
#
_cell.length_a   1.000
_cell.length_b   1.000
_cell.length_c   1.000
_cell.angle_alpha   90.00
_cell.angle_beta   90.00
_cell.angle_gamma   90.00
#
_symmetry.space_group_name_H-M   'P 1'
#
loop_
_entity.id
_entity.type
_entity.pdbx_description
1 polymer ?
#
loop_
_entity_poly.entity_id
_entity_poly.type
_entity_poly.pdbx_seq_one_letter_code
_entity_poly.pdbx_strand_id
1 'polypeptide(L)'
;IASLTSCNYISYSQLVPMIRTATFGVPDVIIDDAYISAKEYSFAKVKIGRSGIAIMTLAGIENDIFTWISSSGEKLQTVNGKIIKISGSPFDFELFGFNKFSLEPSSSQTILDGELMLQSPRAFVELTSTITQLPNSNDSYHFEELVSTSSFKWSFVNSYWVDPESSLAIKSIQRVHPHQATIEISYYYK
;
A
#
# COMPACT_ATOMS: atom_id res chain seq x y z
N ILE A 1 3.69 -5.76 53.31
CA ILE A 1 4.54 -6.66 52.49
C ILE A 1 3.74 -7.01 51.27
N ALA A 2 3.97 -6.29 50.14
CA ALA A 2 3.34 -6.56 48.86
C ALA A 2 4.36 -7.35 48.02
N SER A 3 4.05 -8.59 47.72
CA SER A 3 4.83 -9.46 46.84
C SER A 3 4.52 -9.13 45.39
N LEU A 4 5.46 -8.47 44.70
CA LEU A 4 5.52 -8.33 43.28
C LEU A 4 6.12 -9.60 42.67
N THR A 5 5.28 -10.55 42.26
CA THR A 5 5.70 -11.70 41.48
C THR A 5 4.86 -11.73 40.20
N SER A 6 5.34 -11.06 39.15
CA SER A 6 4.93 -11.36 37.82
C SER A 6 6.07 -11.05 36.83
N CYS A 7 7.13 -11.88 36.91
CA CYS A 7 7.99 -12.06 35.76
C CYS A 7 7.33 -13.10 34.86
N ASN A 8 6.63 -12.66 33.79
CA ASN A 8 6.26 -13.55 32.69
C ASN A 8 7.55 -14.06 32.06
N TYR A 9 7.91 -15.29 32.34
CA TYR A 9 9.03 -16.00 31.73
C TYR A 9 8.70 -16.21 30.26
N ILE A 10 9.27 -15.39 29.36
CA ILE A 10 9.23 -15.67 27.91
C ILE A 10 10.09 -16.93 27.73
N SER A 11 9.47 -18.01 27.28
CA SER A 11 10.19 -19.27 27.08
C SER A 11 11.20 -19.10 25.93
N TYR A 12 12.34 -19.79 26.02
CA TYR A 12 13.38 -19.76 24.98
C TYR A 12 12.86 -20.14 23.61
N SER A 13 11.84 -21.02 23.53
CA SER A 13 11.14 -21.41 22.32
C SER A 13 10.35 -20.27 21.64
N GLN A 14 9.97 -19.22 22.40
CA GLN A 14 9.29 -18.03 21.87
C GLN A 14 10.29 -16.92 21.50
N LEU A 15 11.43 -16.85 22.20
CA LEU A 15 12.46 -15.83 21.98
C LEU A 15 13.15 -16.01 20.61
N VAL A 16 13.50 -17.24 20.23
CA VAL A 16 14.19 -17.54 18.98
C VAL A 16 13.39 -17.14 17.73
N PRO A 17 12.08 -17.46 17.61
CA PRO A 17 11.26 -16.98 16.50
C PRO A 17 11.13 -15.45 16.48
N MET A 18 10.97 -14.78 17.64
CA MET A 18 10.88 -13.33 17.72
C MET A 18 12.17 -12.64 17.25
N ILE A 19 13.34 -13.12 17.70
CA ILE A 19 14.65 -12.59 17.27
C ILE A 19 14.83 -12.83 15.77
N ARG A 20 14.50 -14.01 15.26
CA ARG A 20 14.59 -14.35 13.85
C ARG A 20 13.70 -13.44 13.01
N THR A 21 12.46 -13.23 13.41
CA THR A 21 11.53 -12.32 12.72
C THR A 21 12.00 -10.86 12.77
N ALA A 22 12.54 -10.41 13.91
CA ALA A 22 13.08 -9.06 14.04
C ALA A 22 14.35 -8.83 13.18
N THR A 23 15.17 -9.88 12.98
CA THR A 23 16.45 -9.78 12.27
C THR A 23 16.31 -10.07 10.78
N PHE A 24 15.50 -11.06 10.41
CA PHE A 24 15.39 -11.56 9.03
C PHE A 24 14.02 -11.27 8.37
N GLY A 25 13.08 -10.67 9.11
CA GLY A 25 11.71 -10.48 8.65
C GLY A 25 10.88 -11.78 8.68
N VAL A 26 9.62 -11.67 8.32
CA VAL A 26 8.72 -12.81 8.11
C VAL A 26 9.05 -13.42 6.75
N PRO A 27 9.14 -14.78 6.61
CA PRO A 27 9.34 -15.40 5.32
C PRO A 27 8.31 -14.93 4.31
N ASP A 28 8.76 -14.51 3.12
CA ASP A 28 7.87 -14.07 2.07
C ASP A 28 7.03 -15.26 1.55
N VAL A 29 5.74 -15.06 1.38
CA VAL A 29 4.87 -16.02 0.70
C VAL A 29 5.28 -16.06 -0.77
N ILE A 30 5.63 -17.25 -1.27
CA ILE A 30 5.90 -17.44 -2.70
C ILE A 30 4.54 -17.47 -3.40
N ILE A 31 4.33 -16.51 -4.30
CA ILE A 31 3.15 -16.44 -5.15
C ILE A 31 3.59 -16.87 -6.54
N ASP A 32 3.35 -18.12 -6.85
CA ASP A 32 3.58 -18.71 -8.16
C ASP A 32 2.26 -18.84 -8.95
N ASP A 33 2.35 -19.26 -10.19
CA ASP A 33 1.18 -19.43 -11.07
C ASP A 33 0.17 -20.43 -10.50
N ALA A 34 0.63 -21.44 -9.78
CA ALA A 34 -0.22 -22.43 -9.12
C ALA A 34 -1.03 -21.78 -7.98
N TYR A 35 -0.38 -20.93 -7.16
CA TYR A 35 -1.05 -20.16 -6.11
C TYR A 35 -2.10 -19.23 -6.71
N ILE A 36 -1.73 -18.49 -7.78
CA ILE A 36 -2.64 -17.55 -8.46
C ILE A 36 -3.83 -18.31 -9.04
N SER A 37 -3.60 -19.43 -9.73
CA SER A 37 -4.64 -20.21 -10.39
C SER A 37 -5.62 -20.87 -9.40
N ALA A 38 -5.14 -21.20 -8.20
CA ALA A 38 -5.97 -21.82 -7.15
C ALA A 38 -6.93 -20.84 -6.47
N LYS A 39 -6.77 -19.51 -6.69
CA LYS A 39 -7.69 -18.52 -6.12
C LYS A 39 -8.86 -18.27 -7.06
N GLU A 40 -10.07 -18.25 -6.50
CA GLU A 40 -11.32 -17.95 -7.22
C GLU A 40 -11.71 -16.47 -7.13
N TYR A 41 -10.94 -15.68 -6.41
CA TYR A 41 -11.20 -14.25 -6.13
C TYR A 41 -9.96 -13.40 -6.37
N SER A 42 -10.20 -12.13 -6.67
CA SER A 42 -9.13 -11.12 -6.79
C SER A 42 -8.45 -10.89 -5.45
N PHE A 43 -7.13 -10.77 -5.48
CA PHE A 43 -6.35 -10.50 -4.28
C PHE A 43 -5.18 -9.57 -4.57
N ALA A 44 -4.65 -8.94 -3.53
CA ALA A 44 -3.46 -8.12 -3.58
C ALA A 44 -2.39 -8.67 -2.65
N LYS A 45 -1.15 -8.69 -3.13
CA LYS A 45 0.06 -8.94 -2.36
C LYS A 45 0.59 -7.59 -1.90
N VAL A 46 0.64 -7.35 -0.59
CA VAL A 46 1.08 -6.09 0.01
C VAL A 46 2.33 -6.31 0.83
N LYS A 47 3.36 -5.49 0.60
CA LYS A 47 4.62 -5.49 1.36
C LYS A 47 4.91 -4.06 1.84
N ILE A 48 5.19 -3.90 3.13
CA ILE A 48 5.51 -2.61 3.73
C ILE A 48 6.95 -2.65 4.25
N GLY A 49 7.85 -1.96 3.54
CA GLY A 49 9.28 -1.93 3.88
C GLY A 49 9.89 -3.31 3.99
N ARG A 50 10.39 -3.66 5.18
CA ARG A 50 10.99 -4.97 5.49
C ARG A 50 10.03 -5.95 6.17
N SER A 51 8.75 -5.60 6.30
CA SER A 51 7.76 -6.50 6.86
C SER A 51 7.52 -7.72 5.97
N GLY A 52 6.89 -8.74 6.53
CA GLY A 52 6.38 -9.87 5.73
C GLY A 52 5.30 -9.42 4.75
N ILE A 53 5.00 -10.30 3.80
CA ILE A 53 3.95 -10.10 2.82
C ILE A 53 2.60 -10.37 3.46
N ALA A 54 1.66 -9.45 3.28
CA ALA A 54 0.25 -9.65 3.56
C ALA A 54 -0.50 -9.95 2.26
N ILE A 55 -1.40 -10.93 2.29
CA ILE A 55 -2.36 -11.18 1.23
C ILE A 55 -3.68 -10.57 1.64
N MET A 56 -4.20 -9.69 0.81
CA MET A 56 -5.47 -9.00 1.01
C MET A 56 -6.46 -9.42 -0.07
N THR A 57 -7.66 -9.81 0.33
CA THR A 57 -8.73 -10.20 -0.58
C THR A 57 -9.55 -8.98 -0.98
N LEU A 58 -9.95 -8.90 -2.25
CA LEU A 58 -10.89 -7.88 -2.72
C LEU A 58 -12.27 -8.15 -2.11
N ALA A 59 -12.71 -7.23 -1.25
CA ALA A 59 -14.00 -7.33 -0.57
C ALA A 59 -15.14 -6.64 -1.36
N GLY A 60 -14.80 -5.68 -2.21
CA GLY A 60 -15.78 -4.97 -3.04
C GLY A 60 -15.18 -3.82 -3.81
N ILE A 61 -15.96 -3.35 -4.79
CA ILE A 61 -15.65 -2.17 -5.61
C ILE A 61 -16.88 -1.25 -5.55
N GLU A 62 -16.67 -0.01 -5.15
CA GLU A 62 -17.72 1.00 -5.09
C GLU A 62 -17.16 2.34 -5.59
N ASN A 63 -17.78 2.94 -6.61
CA ASN A 63 -17.34 4.22 -7.22
C ASN A 63 -15.84 4.21 -7.59
N ASP A 64 -15.36 3.14 -8.23
CA ASP A 64 -13.95 2.90 -8.60
C ASP A 64 -12.98 2.75 -7.42
N ILE A 65 -13.50 2.66 -6.20
CA ILE A 65 -12.73 2.38 -4.99
C ILE A 65 -12.72 0.87 -4.75
N PHE A 66 -11.54 0.28 -4.85
CA PHE A 66 -11.29 -1.13 -4.54
C PHE A 66 -10.99 -1.26 -3.05
N THR A 67 -11.78 -2.03 -2.34
CA THR A 67 -11.59 -2.31 -0.90
C THR A 67 -10.99 -3.70 -0.71
N TRP A 68 -9.79 -3.75 -0.15
CA TRP A 68 -9.02 -4.96 0.14
C TRP A 68 -9.00 -5.19 1.65
N ILE A 69 -9.15 -6.44 2.08
CA ILE A 69 -9.17 -6.82 3.49
C ILE A 69 -8.16 -7.94 3.74
N SER A 70 -7.32 -7.79 4.76
CA SER A 70 -6.40 -8.83 5.24
C SER A 70 -7.13 -9.84 6.15
N SER A 71 -6.49 -10.96 6.42
CA SER A 71 -7.00 -11.96 7.38
C SER A 71 -7.06 -11.45 8.82
N SER A 72 -6.29 -10.44 9.17
CA SER A 72 -6.27 -9.78 10.49
C SER A 72 -7.24 -8.59 10.59
N GLY A 73 -7.91 -8.25 9.49
CA GLY A 73 -8.96 -7.22 9.46
C GLY A 73 -8.51 -5.82 9.06
N GLU A 74 -7.22 -5.63 8.73
CA GLU A 74 -6.77 -4.37 8.14
C GLU A 74 -7.44 -4.16 6.79
N LYS A 75 -7.77 -2.91 6.51
CA LYS A 75 -8.41 -2.50 5.25
C LYS A 75 -7.51 -1.55 4.49
N LEU A 76 -7.42 -1.78 3.19
CA LEU A 76 -6.75 -0.94 2.22
C LEU A 76 -7.75 -0.54 1.15
N GLN A 77 -7.84 0.76 0.84
CA GLN A 77 -8.65 1.26 -0.25
C GLN A 77 -7.78 1.89 -1.32
N THR A 78 -8.06 1.55 -2.57
CA THR A 78 -7.30 2.05 -3.72
C THR A 78 -8.22 2.56 -4.83
N VAL A 79 -7.76 3.59 -5.55
CA VAL A 79 -8.35 4.08 -6.81
C VAL A 79 -7.26 4.00 -7.88
N ASN A 80 -7.49 3.24 -8.94
CA ASN A 80 -6.49 3.03 -10.01
C ASN A 80 -5.09 2.70 -9.46
N GLY A 81 -5.03 1.82 -8.45
CA GLY A 81 -3.78 1.43 -7.80
C GLY A 81 -3.21 2.42 -6.78
N LYS A 82 -3.69 3.68 -6.70
CA LYS A 82 -3.30 4.63 -5.67
C LYS A 82 -3.98 4.30 -4.36
N ILE A 83 -3.20 4.20 -3.29
CA ILE A 83 -3.73 4.03 -1.94
C ILE A 83 -4.40 5.34 -1.53
N ILE A 84 -5.68 5.28 -1.19
CA ILE A 84 -6.43 6.43 -0.68
C ILE A 84 -6.79 6.30 0.80
N LYS A 85 -6.76 5.08 1.36
CA LYS A 85 -7.02 4.87 2.78
C LYS A 85 -6.38 3.57 3.27
N ILE A 86 -5.83 3.63 4.47
CA ILE A 86 -5.48 2.45 5.28
C ILE A 86 -6.17 2.59 6.63
N SER A 87 -6.76 1.51 7.12
CA SER A 87 -7.40 1.45 8.44
C SER A 87 -7.19 0.10 9.12
N GLY A 88 -7.09 0.13 10.45
CA GLY A 88 -6.80 -1.04 11.28
C GLY A 88 -5.30 -1.33 11.41
N SER A 89 -4.43 -0.42 10.99
CA SER A 89 -2.99 -0.50 11.10
C SER A 89 -2.45 0.55 12.10
N PRO A 90 -1.21 0.43 12.56
CA PRO A 90 -0.59 1.48 13.37
C PRO A 90 -0.42 2.82 12.64
N PHE A 91 -0.56 2.83 11.31
CA PHE A 91 -0.41 4.00 10.44
C PHE A 91 -1.65 4.25 9.60
N ASP A 92 -2.78 4.42 10.28
CA ASP A 92 -4.04 4.74 9.63
C ASP A 92 -3.99 6.14 9.02
N PHE A 93 -4.41 6.24 7.77
CA PHE A 93 -4.52 7.51 7.06
C PHE A 93 -5.64 7.49 6.02
N GLU A 94 -6.03 8.67 5.56
CA GLU A 94 -6.98 8.86 4.48
C GLU A 94 -6.55 10.03 3.58
N LEU A 95 -6.65 9.84 2.26
CA LEU A 95 -6.39 10.85 1.24
C LEU A 95 -7.72 11.36 0.70
N PHE A 96 -7.90 12.66 0.68
CA PHE A 96 -9.05 13.34 0.10
C PHE A 96 -8.65 14.06 -1.20
N GLY A 97 -9.61 14.24 -2.11
CA GLY A 97 -9.37 14.92 -3.40
C GLY A 97 -8.86 14.00 -4.51
N PHE A 98 -8.50 12.75 -4.21
CA PHE A 98 -7.94 11.80 -5.17
C PHE A 98 -8.95 10.80 -5.75
N ASN A 99 -10.23 11.01 -5.59
CA ASN A 99 -11.30 10.20 -6.20
C ASN A 99 -11.33 10.26 -7.74
N LYS A 100 -10.67 11.27 -8.32
CA LYS A 100 -10.48 11.42 -9.78
C LYS A 100 -9.07 11.03 -10.24
N PHE A 101 -8.31 10.35 -9.40
CA PHE A 101 -6.99 9.86 -9.80
C PHE A 101 -7.14 8.88 -10.95
N SER A 102 -6.52 9.20 -12.09
CA SER A 102 -6.54 8.39 -13.31
C SER A 102 -5.12 8.18 -13.83
N LEU A 103 -4.87 7.00 -14.36
CA LEU A 103 -3.63 6.58 -15.00
C LEU A 103 -3.88 6.32 -16.50
N GLU A 104 -4.65 7.17 -17.13
CA GLU A 104 -4.88 7.08 -18.56
C GLU A 104 -3.66 7.56 -19.36
N PRO A 105 -3.28 6.84 -20.43
CA PRO A 105 -2.20 7.27 -21.30
C PRO A 105 -2.48 8.66 -21.87
N SER A 106 -1.59 9.60 -21.56
CA SER A 106 -1.70 10.98 -22.03
C SER A 106 -0.30 11.54 -22.26
N SER A 107 -0.18 12.41 -23.25
CA SER A 107 1.05 13.16 -23.49
C SER A 107 1.24 14.36 -22.55
N SER A 108 0.24 14.68 -21.74
CA SER A 108 0.27 15.79 -20.79
C SER A 108 0.41 15.30 -19.36
N GLN A 109 1.07 16.11 -18.52
CA GLN A 109 1.08 15.89 -17.08
C GLN A 109 -0.30 16.18 -16.49
N THR A 110 -0.71 15.35 -15.54
CA THR A 110 -1.94 15.57 -14.77
C THR A 110 -1.54 16.06 -13.38
N ILE A 111 -2.13 17.18 -12.94
CA ILE A 111 -1.90 17.75 -11.61
C ILE A 111 -3.19 17.62 -10.81
N LEU A 112 -3.08 17.09 -9.60
CA LEU A 112 -4.19 16.92 -8.65
C LEU A 112 -3.78 17.50 -7.30
N ASP A 113 -4.69 18.23 -6.68
CA ASP A 113 -4.55 18.70 -5.31
C ASP A 113 -5.44 17.88 -4.39
N GLY A 114 -4.98 17.65 -3.19
CA GLY A 114 -5.71 16.89 -2.18
C GLY A 114 -5.14 17.08 -0.79
N GLU A 115 -5.68 16.33 0.14
CA GLU A 115 -5.30 16.39 1.56
C GLU A 115 -5.02 14.98 2.09
N LEU A 116 -3.96 14.88 2.89
CA LEU A 116 -3.64 13.70 3.69
C LEU A 116 -4.11 13.94 5.12
N MET A 117 -5.01 13.12 5.61
CA MET A 117 -5.37 13.05 7.02
C MET A 117 -4.64 11.88 7.68
N LEU A 118 -3.75 12.19 8.61
CA LEU A 118 -3.12 11.22 9.50
C LEU A 118 -3.96 11.04 10.76
N GLN A 119 -4.09 9.82 11.26
CA GLN A 119 -4.88 9.52 12.45
C GLN A 119 -4.05 9.64 13.75
N SER A 120 -2.74 9.34 13.68
CA SER A 120 -1.90 9.33 14.87
C SER A 120 -0.46 9.82 14.57
N PRO A 121 -0.09 11.03 15.00
CA PRO A 121 -0.97 12.08 15.54
C PRO A 121 -1.94 12.58 14.47
N ARG A 122 -3.10 13.09 14.88
CA ARG A 122 -4.07 13.64 13.94
C ARG A 122 -3.52 14.91 13.30
N ALA A 123 -3.34 14.89 12.00
CA ALA A 123 -2.84 16.00 11.23
C ALA A 123 -3.44 16.02 9.83
N PHE A 124 -3.59 17.22 9.27
CA PHE A 124 -4.00 17.43 7.88
C PHE A 124 -2.85 18.08 7.13
N VAL A 125 -2.56 17.55 5.96
CA VAL A 125 -1.45 18.00 5.12
C VAL A 125 -1.95 18.18 3.70
N GLU A 126 -1.87 19.39 3.17
CA GLU A 126 -2.15 19.65 1.76
C GLU A 126 -1.08 19.03 0.88
N LEU A 127 -1.51 18.34 -0.17
CA LEU A 127 -0.68 17.64 -1.13
C LEU A 127 -0.95 18.13 -2.54
N THR A 128 0.10 18.26 -3.33
CA THR A 128 0.02 18.35 -4.78
C THR A 128 0.65 17.11 -5.39
N SER A 129 -0.05 16.50 -6.32
CA SER A 129 0.35 15.29 -7.02
C SER A 129 0.49 15.60 -8.51
N THR A 130 1.66 15.35 -9.07
CA THR A 130 1.93 15.51 -10.50
C THR A 130 2.20 14.14 -11.11
N ILE A 131 1.33 13.69 -12.02
CA ILE A 131 1.40 12.39 -12.67
C ILE A 131 2.02 12.56 -14.04
N THR A 132 3.00 11.72 -14.36
CA THR A 132 3.68 11.68 -15.66
C THR A 132 3.74 10.25 -16.16
N GLN A 133 3.36 10.02 -17.40
CA GLN A 133 3.59 8.75 -18.05
C GLN A 133 5.05 8.66 -18.49
N LEU A 134 5.70 7.56 -18.15
CA LEU A 134 7.05 7.22 -18.60
C LEU A 134 6.98 6.42 -19.93
N PRO A 135 8.11 6.32 -20.67
CA PRO A 135 8.20 5.43 -21.81
C PRO A 135 7.78 4.00 -21.44
N ASN A 136 6.89 3.42 -22.25
CA ASN A 136 6.33 2.10 -21.99
C ASN A 136 7.42 1.02 -21.96
N SER A 137 7.34 0.11 -21.00
CA SER A 137 7.94 -1.22 -21.10
C SER A 137 6.95 -2.13 -21.84
N ASN A 138 7.45 -3.16 -22.51
CA ASN A 138 6.72 -3.95 -23.53
C ASN A 138 5.34 -4.49 -23.13
N ASP A 139 5.02 -4.59 -21.83
CA ASP A 139 3.80 -5.27 -21.34
C ASP A 139 2.92 -4.41 -20.43
N SER A 140 3.30 -3.16 -20.14
CA SER A 140 2.52 -2.29 -19.25
C SER A 140 2.79 -0.81 -19.46
N TYR A 141 1.81 0.03 -19.19
CA TYR A 141 2.03 1.47 -19.03
C TYR A 141 2.66 1.74 -17.67
N HIS A 142 3.69 2.58 -17.66
CA HIS A 142 4.37 2.99 -16.44
C HIS A 142 4.11 4.47 -16.17
N PHE A 143 3.67 4.77 -14.94
CA PHE A 143 3.41 6.13 -14.49
C PHE A 143 4.22 6.43 -13.24
N GLU A 144 4.72 7.65 -13.15
CA GLU A 144 5.28 8.21 -11.93
C GLU A 144 4.40 9.35 -11.43
N GLU A 145 4.22 9.40 -10.13
CA GLU A 145 3.53 10.45 -9.40
C GLU A 145 4.51 11.12 -8.46
N LEU A 146 4.83 12.39 -8.71
CA LEU A 146 5.55 13.25 -7.77
C LEU A 146 4.53 13.83 -6.79
N VAL A 147 4.59 13.40 -5.55
CA VAL A 147 3.79 13.96 -4.45
C VAL A 147 4.64 14.95 -3.69
N SER A 148 4.12 16.15 -3.43
CA SER A 148 4.79 17.21 -2.70
C SER A 148 3.83 17.96 -1.78
N THR A 149 4.40 18.62 -0.77
CA THR A 149 3.67 19.53 0.11
C THR A 149 4.48 20.80 0.33
N SER A 150 3.80 21.94 0.32
CA SER A 150 4.42 23.23 0.62
C SER A 150 4.69 23.40 2.13
N SER A 151 3.83 22.80 2.97
CA SER A 151 3.85 23.00 4.43
C SER A 151 5.08 22.42 5.11
N PHE A 152 5.57 21.25 4.65
CA PHE A 152 6.64 20.50 5.31
C PHE A 152 7.89 20.31 4.44
N LYS A 153 7.93 20.87 3.23
CA LYS A 153 9.06 20.78 2.28
C LYS A 153 9.54 19.35 2.04
N TRP A 154 8.64 18.38 1.99
CA TRP A 154 8.97 17.03 1.61
C TRP A 154 8.26 16.63 0.30
N SER A 155 8.91 15.74 -0.42
CA SER A 155 8.36 15.15 -1.64
C SER A 155 8.83 13.71 -1.77
N PHE A 156 8.09 12.92 -2.53
CA PHE A 156 8.46 11.55 -2.88
C PHE A 156 7.81 11.16 -4.21
N VAL A 157 8.36 10.12 -4.82
CA VAL A 157 7.86 9.58 -6.08
C VAL A 157 7.20 8.26 -5.82
N ASN A 158 5.98 8.10 -6.35
CA ASN A 158 5.24 6.85 -6.41
C ASN A 158 5.27 6.33 -7.85
N SER A 159 5.24 5.01 -8.02
CA SER A 159 5.26 4.37 -9.33
C SER A 159 4.07 3.43 -9.48
N TYR A 160 3.50 3.38 -10.68
CA TYR A 160 2.34 2.57 -11.01
C TYR A 160 2.56 1.87 -12.35
N TRP A 161 2.17 0.60 -12.43
CA TRP A 161 2.14 -0.17 -13.66
C TRP A 161 0.70 -0.57 -13.96
N VAL A 162 0.25 -0.28 -15.17
CA VAL A 162 -1.13 -0.49 -15.62
C VAL A 162 -1.11 -1.45 -16.79
N ASP A 163 -1.98 -2.43 -16.75
CA ASP A 163 -2.20 -3.36 -17.84
C ASP A 163 -2.91 -2.64 -19.00
N PRO A 164 -2.37 -2.67 -20.24
CA PRO A 164 -2.94 -1.97 -21.38
C PRO A 164 -4.32 -2.47 -21.81
N GLU A 165 -4.63 -3.76 -21.56
CA GLU A 165 -5.89 -4.36 -22.00
C GLU A 165 -7.04 -4.05 -21.04
N SER A 166 -6.81 -4.25 -19.74
CA SER A 166 -7.83 -4.03 -18.72
C SER A 166 -7.88 -2.59 -18.19
N SER A 167 -6.83 -1.80 -18.42
CA SER A 167 -6.62 -0.47 -17.82
C SER A 167 -6.57 -0.51 -16.28
N LEU A 168 -6.33 -1.68 -15.67
CA LEU A 168 -6.20 -1.83 -14.23
C LEU A 168 -4.75 -1.76 -13.80
N ALA A 169 -4.49 -1.18 -12.64
CA ALA A 169 -3.17 -1.20 -12.04
C ALA A 169 -2.80 -2.64 -11.61
N ILE A 170 -1.69 -3.16 -12.14
CA ILE A 170 -1.17 -4.49 -11.79
C ILE A 170 -0.09 -4.44 -10.70
N LYS A 171 0.55 -3.28 -10.55
CA LYS A 171 1.57 -3.05 -9.51
C LYS A 171 1.60 -1.59 -9.13
N SER A 172 1.90 -1.31 -7.86
CA SER A 172 2.26 0.03 -7.39
C SER A 172 3.35 -0.02 -6.34
N ILE A 173 4.18 1.03 -6.29
CA ILE A 173 5.19 1.27 -5.26
C ILE A 173 4.93 2.68 -4.75
N GLN A 174 4.51 2.79 -3.49
CA GLN A 174 4.00 4.04 -2.95
C GLN A 174 4.60 4.37 -1.59
N ARG A 175 4.77 5.65 -1.35
CA ARG A 175 4.99 6.24 -0.05
C ARG A 175 3.91 7.29 0.18
N VAL A 176 3.36 7.35 1.37
CA VAL A 176 2.28 8.29 1.70
C VAL A 176 2.77 9.35 2.68
N HIS A 177 3.75 9.01 3.50
CA HIS A 177 4.31 9.91 4.51
C HIS A 177 5.84 9.70 4.60
N PRO A 178 6.65 10.76 4.86
CA PRO A 178 8.11 10.67 4.92
C PRO A 178 8.65 9.62 5.90
N HIS A 179 7.96 9.44 7.02
CA HIS A 179 8.35 8.47 8.06
C HIS A 179 7.75 7.08 7.86
N GLN A 180 6.92 6.89 6.83
CA GLN A 180 6.37 5.58 6.51
C GLN A 180 7.29 4.85 5.54
N ALA A 181 7.45 3.55 5.76
CA ALA A 181 8.13 2.68 4.80
C ALA A 181 7.34 2.63 3.48
N THR A 182 8.05 2.40 2.40
CA THR A 182 7.44 2.18 1.07
C THR A 182 6.50 0.98 1.11
N ILE A 183 5.33 1.14 0.48
CA ILE A 183 4.32 0.11 0.32
C ILE A 183 4.39 -0.37 -1.13
N GLU A 184 4.68 -1.64 -1.33
CA GLU A 184 4.64 -2.31 -2.62
C GLU A 184 3.40 -3.19 -2.69
N ILE A 185 2.61 -3.04 -3.75
CA ILE A 185 1.40 -3.81 -3.98
C ILE A 185 1.46 -4.44 -5.37
N SER A 186 1.18 -5.74 -5.46
CA SER A 186 0.89 -6.43 -6.71
C SER A 186 -0.56 -6.89 -6.69
N TYR A 187 -1.30 -6.59 -7.75
CA TYR A 187 -2.72 -6.89 -7.86
C TYR A 187 -2.94 -8.07 -8.79
N TYR A 188 -3.83 -8.97 -8.41
CA TYR A 188 -4.22 -10.17 -9.16
C TYR A 188 -5.73 -10.20 -9.28
N TYR A 189 -6.23 -9.83 -10.45
CA TYR A 189 -7.66 -9.75 -10.73
C TYR A 189 -8.19 -11.08 -11.31
N LYS A 190 -9.48 -11.37 -11.02
CA LYS A 190 -10.23 -12.55 -11.50
C LYS A 190 -11.57 -12.11 -12.09
#